data_83816a6c7a7ec0dd293bf9397fbf4a6d
#
_entry.id   83816a6c7a7ec0dd293bf9397fbf4a6d
#
_cell.length_a   1.000
_cell.length_b   1.000
_cell.length_c   1.000
_cell.angle_alpha   90.00
_cell.angle_beta   90.00
_cell.angle_gamma   90.00
#
_symmetry.space_group_name_H-M   'P 1'
#
loop_
_entity.id
_entity.type
_entity.pdbx_description
1 polymer ?
#
loop_
_entity_poly.entity_id
_entity_poly.type
_entity_poly.pdbx_seq_one_letter_code
_entity_poly.pdbx_strand_id
1 'polypeptide(L)'
;MFTGIIEKMGTVVEKSPNRITIETEWKDLKVGESISVNGVCLTVAQSENFRPLGRFTADLSPETLSSTTLDSLKVGNRLNLERALKLGERLGGHFLSGHVDDVGKVRAIVREERGKIFEITTSPEILKYIVPKGSIGVDGISLTVVRVINGIGFSVSIIPHTEKVTTFGFLKVNDSVNIEVDMLAKYVENLINKKKEKSGITREFLLEKGFL
;
A
#
# COMPACT_ATOMS: atom_id res chain seq x y z
N MET A 1 -9.82 5.62 4.19
CA MET A 1 -8.52 6.02 4.79
C MET A 1 -8.13 5.03 5.85
N PHE A 2 -6.84 4.68 5.89
CA PHE A 2 -6.25 3.67 6.77
C PHE A 2 -4.99 4.25 7.41
N THR A 3 -4.42 3.53 8.36
CA THR A 3 -3.24 3.96 9.11
C THR A 3 -1.98 3.14 8.78
N GLY A 4 -2.16 1.99 8.16
CA GLY A 4 -1.11 1.00 7.91
C GLY A 4 -0.73 0.18 9.14
N ILE A 5 -1.60 0.14 10.14
CA ILE A 5 -1.47 -0.73 11.30
C ILE A 5 -2.39 -1.92 11.11
N ILE A 6 -1.80 -3.07 10.80
CA ILE A 6 -2.57 -4.28 10.51
C ILE A 6 -3.28 -4.77 11.77
N GLU A 7 -4.59 -4.91 11.67
CA GLU A 7 -5.42 -5.37 12.79
C GLU A 7 -5.55 -6.90 12.82
N LYS A 8 -5.67 -7.52 11.64
CA LYS A 8 -5.86 -8.96 11.48
C LYS A 8 -5.18 -9.47 10.21
N MET A 9 -4.90 -10.75 10.19
CA MET A 9 -4.68 -11.47 8.93
C MET A 9 -5.97 -12.16 8.52
N GLY A 10 -6.28 -12.12 7.22
CA GLY A 10 -7.34 -12.88 6.59
C GLY A 10 -6.80 -14.00 5.72
N THR A 11 -7.70 -14.87 5.27
CA THR A 11 -7.37 -15.94 4.33
C THR A 11 -8.36 -15.92 3.17
N VAL A 12 -7.87 -15.99 1.94
CA VAL A 12 -8.73 -16.14 0.76
C VAL A 12 -9.40 -17.50 0.80
N VAL A 13 -10.72 -17.54 0.84
CA VAL A 13 -11.49 -18.80 0.85
C VAL A 13 -12.20 -19.08 -0.47
N GLU A 14 -12.46 -18.03 -1.25
CA GLU A 14 -13.03 -18.13 -2.59
C GLU A 14 -12.51 -16.99 -3.46
N LYS A 15 -12.25 -17.25 -4.74
CA LYS A 15 -11.88 -16.25 -5.72
C LYS A 15 -12.48 -16.58 -7.09
N SER A 16 -13.10 -15.60 -7.70
CA SER A 16 -13.56 -15.57 -9.09
C SER A 16 -12.91 -14.40 -9.85
N PRO A 17 -13.06 -14.25 -11.16
CA PRO A 17 -12.40 -13.20 -11.93
C PRO A 17 -12.62 -11.78 -11.40
N ASN A 18 -13.79 -11.50 -10.86
CA ASN A 18 -14.17 -10.15 -10.41
C ASN A 18 -14.62 -10.10 -8.94
N ARG A 19 -14.32 -11.14 -8.14
CA ARG A 19 -14.77 -11.22 -6.74
C ARG A 19 -13.83 -12.03 -5.89
N ILE A 20 -13.66 -11.62 -4.65
CA ILE A 20 -12.86 -12.32 -3.65
C ILE A 20 -13.66 -12.46 -2.35
N THR A 21 -13.62 -13.65 -1.73
CA THR A 21 -14.19 -13.90 -0.40
C THR A 21 -13.04 -14.19 0.56
N ILE A 22 -13.03 -13.48 1.67
CA ILE A 22 -11.96 -13.52 2.68
C ILE A 22 -12.56 -13.91 4.03
N GLU A 23 -11.95 -14.92 4.65
CA GLU A 23 -12.24 -15.32 6.02
C GLU A 23 -11.36 -14.52 6.99
N THR A 24 -11.97 -14.06 8.10
CA THR A 24 -11.32 -13.21 9.10
C THR A 24 -11.86 -13.46 10.50
N GLU A 25 -11.15 -13.00 11.52
CA GLU A 25 -11.62 -13.03 12.91
C GLU A 25 -12.69 -11.98 13.22
N TRP A 26 -12.93 -11.00 12.34
CA TRP A 26 -14.01 -10.02 12.53
C TRP A 26 -15.37 -10.67 12.30
N LYS A 27 -16.31 -10.36 13.20
CA LYS A 27 -17.66 -10.93 13.23
C LYS A 27 -18.76 -9.88 13.12
N ASP A 28 -18.36 -8.63 12.92
CA ASP A 28 -19.25 -7.47 12.96
C ASP A 28 -19.14 -6.59 11.71
N LEU A 29 -18.59 -7.16 10.63
CA LEU A 29 -18.45 -6.46 9.35
C LEU A 29 -19.80 -6.16 8.74
N LYS A 30 -19.96 -4.96 8.19
CA LYS A 30 -21.19 -4.50 7.57
C LYS A 30 -20.97 -4.28 6.07
N VAL A 31 -21.99 -4.58 5.28
CA VAL A 31 -22.02 -4.22 3.86
C VAL A 31 -21.85 -2.71 3.71
N GLY A 32 -20.99 -2.30 2.79
CA GLY A 32 -20.61 -0.91 2.56
C GLY A 32 -19.39 -0.42 3.34
N GLU A 33 -18.86 -1.20 4.31
CA GLU A 33 -17.60 -0.85 4.97
C GLU A 33 -16.42 -0.95 3.99
N SER A 34 -15.44 -0.05 4.17
CA SER A 34 -14.14 -0.14 3.47
C SER A 34 -13.15 -0.91 4.33
N ILE A 35 -12.47 -1.87 3.71
CA ILE A 35 -11.38 -2.66 4.32
C ILE A 35 -10.16 -2.56 3.42
N SER A 36 -9.00 -2.30 4.00
CA SER A 36 -7.71 -2.46 3.34
C SER A 36 -7.34 -3.94 3.32
N VAL A 37 -7.13 -4.48 2.13
CA VAL A 37 -6.72 -5.87 1.88
C VAL A 37 -5.38 -5.85 1.18
N ASN A 38 -4.30 -6.21 1.87
CA ASN A 38 -2.92 -5.98 1.39
C ASN A 38 -2.72 -4.56 0.83
N GLY A 39 -3.25 -3.53 1.51
CA GLY A 39 -3.15 -2.14 1.07
C GLY A 39 -4.14 -1.72 -0.01
N VAL A 40 -5.00 -2.62 -0.49
CA VAL A 40 -6.03 -2.28 -1.48
C VAL A 40 -7.34 -1.98 -0.77
N CYS A 41 -7.92 -0.80 -0.99
CA CYS A 41 -9.22 -0.42 -0.46
C CYS A 41 -10.33 -1.19 -1.18
N LEU A 42 -11.00 -2.08 -0.48
CA LEU A 42 -12.14 -2.83 -0.98
C LEU A 42 -13.39 -2.52 -0.16
N THR A 43 -14.54 -2.50 -0.83
CA THR A 43 -15.84 -2.35 -0.17
C THR A 43 -16.47 -3.72 0.08
N VAL A 44 -16.93 -3.95 1.29
CA VAL A 44 -17.68 -5.15 1.66
C VAL A 44 -18.99 -5.18 0.88
N ALA A 45 -19.12 -6.10 -0.07
CA ALA A 45 -20.34 -6.32 -0.85
C ALA A 45 -21.29 -7.29 -0.16
N GLN A 46 -20.75 -8.29 0.55
CA GLN A 46 -21.50 -9.27 1.35
C GLN A 46 -20.72 -9.57 2.63
N SER A 47 -21.43 -9.85 3.70
CA SER A 47 -20.83 -10.18 5.00
C SER A 47 -21.59 -11.36 5.62
N GLU A 48 -20.85 -12.34 6.08
CA GLU A 48 -21.36 -13.54 6.74
C GLU A 48 -20.66 -13.68 8.10
N ASN A 49 -21.43 -13.57 9.15
CA ASN A 49 -20.93 -13.59 10.52
C ASN A 49 -21.09 -14.99 11.14
N PHE A 50 -20.27 -15.93 10.70
CA PHE A 50 -20.22 -17.28 11.28
C PHE A 50 -19.42 -17.33 12.57
N ARG A 51 -19.62 -18.36 13.38
CA ARG A 51 -18.72 -18.71 14.47
C ARG A 51 -17.90 -19.93 14.09
N PRO A 52 -16.58 -19.96 14.32
CA PRO A 52 -15.78 -18.99 15.09
C PRO A 52 -15.28 -17.79 14.28
N LEU A 53 -15.33 -17.80 12.94
CA LEU A 53 -14.80 -16.78 12.03
C LEU A 53 -15.92 -16.10 11.26
N GLY A 54 -15.69 -14.88 10.79
CA GLY A 54 -16.54 -14.20 9.83
C GLY A 54 -15.97 -14.28 8.42
N ARG A 55 -16.80 -13.95 7.44
CA ARG A 55 -16.39 -13.83 6.03
C ARG A 55 -16.96 -12.57 5.43
N PHE A 56 -16.21 -11.99 4.52
CA PHE A 56 -16.73 -10.93 3.67
C PHE A 56 -16.32 -11.16 2.23
N THR A 57 -17.19 -10.71 1.33
CA THR A 57 -16.95 -10.75 -0.10
C THR A 57 -16.85 -9.32 -0.63
N ALA A 58 -15.87 -9.07 -1.49
CA ALA A 58 -15.68 -7.80 -2.17
C ALA A 58 -15.61 -8.02 -3.69
N ASP A 59 -16.15 -7.06 -4.44
CA ASP A 59 -16.03 -7.03 -5.89
C ASP A 59 -14.70 -6.39 -6.29
N LEU A 60 -14.08 -6.90 -7.34
CA LEU A 60 -12.80 -6.44 -7.87
C LEU A 60 -13.02 -5.81 -9.25
N SER A 61 -12.63 -4.54 -9.40
CA SER A 61 -12.65 -3.86 -10.70
C SER A 61 -11.50 -4.36 -11.59
N PRO A 62 -11.60 -4.22 -12.92
CA PRO A 62 -10.49 -4.50 -13.83
C PRO A 62 -9.22 -3.69 -13.47
N GLU A 63 -9.39 -2.43 -13.08
CA GLU A 63 -8.30 -1.57 -12.61
C GLU A 63 -7.62 -2.15 -11.37
N THR A 64 -8.39 -2.56 -10.36
CA THR A 64 -7.87 -3.18 -9.14
C THR A 64 -7.06 -4.43 -9.45
N LEU A 65 -7.52 -5.26 -10.38
CA LEU A 65 -6.82 -6.48 -10.76
C LEU A 65 -5.52 -6.19 -11.51
N SER A 66 -5.53 -5.22 -12.44
CA SER A 66 -4.34 -4.89 -13.24
C SER A 66 -3.25 -4.15 -12.45
N SER A 67 -3.64 -3.37 -11.43
CA SER A 67 -2.74 -2.46 -10.72
C SER A 67 -2.29 -2.99 -9.35
N THR A 68 -2.72 -4.19 -8.95
CA THR A 68 -2.41 -4.75 -7.63
C THR A 68 -2.06 -6.24 -7.68
N THR A 69 -1.54 -6.75 -6.56
CA THR A 69 -1.26 -8.19 -6.41
C THR A 69 -2.53 -9.05 -6.30
N LEU A 70 -3.73 -8.47 -6.21
CA LEU A 70 -4.98 -9.21 -5.97
C LEU A 70 -5.34 -10.17 -7.10
N ASP A 71 -4.91 -9.90 -8.34
CA ASP A 71 -5.13 -10.80 -9.46
C ASP A 71 -4.43 -12.15 -9.27
N SER A 72 -3.22 -12.13 -8.77
CA SER A 72 -2.37 -13.32 -8.58
C SER A 72 -2.76 -14.18 -7.36
N LEU A 73 -3.65 -13.71 -6.49
CA LEU A 73 -4.06 -14.43 -5.28
C LEU A 73 -4.80 -15.73 -5.60
N LYS A 74 -4.61 -16.71 -4.72
CA LYS A 74 -5.25 -18.02 -4.75
C LYS A 74 -5.91 -18.33 -3.42
N VAL A 75 -6.89 -19.24 -3.43
CA VAL A 75 -7.47 -19.79 -2.20
C VAL A 75 -6.35 -20.31 -1.29
N GLY A 76 -6.42 -19.96 -0.01
CA GLY A 76 -5.41 -20.25 1.00
C GLY A 76 -4.36 -19.16 1.18
N ASN A 77 -4.26 -18.14 0.31
CA ASN A 77 -3.33 -17.03 0.53
C ASN A 77 -3.75 -16.20 1.75
N ARG A 78 -2.76 -15.78 2.53
CA ARG A 78 -2.94 -14.89 3.68
C ARG A 78 -2.84 -13.44 3.24
N LEU A 79 -3.59 -12.57 3.91
CA LEU A 79 -3.73 -11.16 3.60
C LEU A 79 -3.65 -10.32 4.87
N ASN A 80 -3.03 -9.15 4.77
CA ASN A 80 -3.11 -8.11 5.80
C ASN A 80 -4.46 -7.42 5.70
N LEU A 81 -5.13 -7.24 6.83
CA LEU A 81 -6.44 -6.59 6.91
C LEU A 81 -6.41 -5.44 7.91
N GLU A 82 -6.96 -4.30 7.50
CA GLU A 82 -7.19 -3.13 8.34
C GLU A 82 -8.56 -2.53 8.02
N ARG A 83 -9.33 -2.15 9.05
CA ARG A 83 -10.60 -1.42 8.89
C ARG A 83 -10.34 0.06 8.63
N ALA A 84 -11.28 0.73 7.99
CA ALA A 84 -11.19 2.17 7.81
C ALA A 84 -11.10 2.88 9.16
N LEU A 85 -10.17 3.84 9.24
CA LEU A 85 -9.94 4.68 10.43
C LEU A 85 -11.22 5.42 10.80
N LYS A 86 -11.63 5.34 12.04
CA LYS A 86 -12.75 6.11 12.59
C LYS A 86 -12.28 7.46 13.12
N LEU A 87 -13.16 8.46 13.01
CA LEU A 87 -12.88 9.78 13.57
C LEU A 87 -12.65 9.67 15.08
N GLY A 88 -11.54 10.25 15.55
CA GLY A 88 -11.13 10.22 16.96
C GLY A 88 -10.23 9.07 17.37
N GLU A 89 -9.98 8.11 16.49
CA GLU A 89 -8.98 7.06 16.74
C GLU A 89 -7.55 7.54 16.46
N ARG A 90 -6.56 6.78 16.98
CA ARG A 90 -5.15 7.14 16.84
C ARG A 90 -4.63 6.82 15.43
N LEU A 91 -3.87 7.72 14.85
CA LEU A 91 -3.06 7.47 13.66
C LEU A 91 -1.71 6.87 14.09
N GLY A 92 -1.62 5.55 14.14
CA GLY A 92 -0.41 4.85 14.59
C GLY A 92 0.72 4.74 13.55
N GLY A 93 0.38 4.90 12.26
CA GLY A 93 1.33 4.91 11.14
C GLY A 93 1.30 6.22 10.37
N HIS A 94 0.95 6.16 9.09
CA HIS A 94 0.73 7.35 8.24
C HIS A 94 -0.58 7.20 7.46
N PHE A 95 -0.99 8.24 6.73
CA PHE A 95 -2.20 8.18 5.94
C PHE A 95 -2.03 7.28 4.71
N LEU A 96 -2.80 6.20 4.66
CA LEU A 96 -2.96 5.33 3.50
C LEU A 96 -4.38 5.45 2.97
N SER A 97 -4.49 5.58 1.66
CA SER A 97 -5.79 5.66 0.98
C SER A 97 -6.35 4.28 0.63
N GLY A 98 -5.45 3.31 0.49
CA GLY A 98 -5.73 2.00 -0.09
C GLY A 98 -5.70 2.03 -1.62
N HIS A 99 -5.07 3.04 -2.21
CA HIS A 99 -4.90 3.18 -3.66
C HIS A 99 -3.44 2.87 -4.00
N VAL A 100 -3.20 1.62 -4.36
CA VAL A 100 -1.86 1.11 -4.70
C VAL A 100 -1.29 1.86 -5.90
N ASP A 101 -0.03 2.27 -5.78
CA ASP A 101 0.69 3.02 -6.81
C ASP A 101 1.53 2.13 -7.72
N ASP A 102 2.02 1.02 -7.18
CA ASP A 102 2.91 0.10 -7.90
C ASP A 102 2.86 -1.31 -7.30
N VAL A 103 3.27 -2.28 -8.09
CA VAL A 103 3.53 -3.64 -7.62
C VAL A 103 5.03 -3.90 -7.67
N GLY A 104 5.65 -3.85 -6.50
CA GLY A 104 7.07 -4.16 -6.35
C GLY A 104 7.33 -5.65 -6.15
N LYS A 105 8.62 -6.02 -6.11
CA LYS A 105 9.07 -7.39 -5.80
C LYS A 105 10.09 -7.38 -4.66
N VAL A 106 9.98 -8.35 -3.78
CA VAL A 106 11.00 -8.62 -2.77
C VAL A 106 12.27 -9.09 -3.46
N ARG A 107 13.30 -8.25 -3.47
CA ARG A 107 14.60 -8.51 -4.11
C ARG A 107 15.54 -9.32 -3.23
N ALA A 108 15.57 -8.97 -1.94
CA ALA A 108 16.43 -9.62 -0.95
C ALA A 108 15.81 -9.55 0.45
N ILE A 109 16.14 -10.53 1.28
CA ILE A 109 15.77 -10.58 2.70
C ILE A 109 17.05 -10.85 3.48
N VAL A 110 17.48 -9.90 4.30
CA VAL A 110 18.69 -9.99 5.12
C VAL A 110 18.28 -10.07 6.58
N ARG A 111 18.76 -11.10 7.30
CA ARG A 111 18.54 -11.22 8.74
C ARG A 111 19.44 -10.28 9.50
N GLU A 112 18.89 -9.62 10.51
CA GLU A 112 19.62 -8.81 11.50
C GLU A 112 19.40 -9.40 12.90
N GLU A 113 20.12 -8.88 13.91
CA GLU A 113 19.99 -9.35 15.29
C GLU A 113 18.55 -9.23 15.82
N ARG A 114 17.79 -8.21 15.40
CA ARG A 114 16.47 -7.88 15.93
C ARG A 114 15.42 -7.72 14.82
N GLY A 115 15.49 -8.50 13.75
CA GLY A 115 14.51 -8.43 12.68
C GLY A 115 15.06 -8.83 11.32
N LYS A 116 14.47 -8.25 10.27
CA LYS A 116 14.88 -8.49 8.88
C LYS A 116 14.83 -7.20 8.08
N ILE A 117 15.79 -7.01 7.20
CA ILE A 117 15.75 -5.98 6.15
C ILE A 117 15.19 -6.63 4.89
N PHE A 118 14.14 -6.04 4.35
CA PHE A 118 13.59 -6.37 3.05
C PHE A 118 14.02 -5.32 2.03
N GLU A 119 14.64 -5.73 0.94
CA GLU A 119 14.87 -4.90 -0.23
C GLU A 119 13.75 -5.15 -1.24
N ILE A 120 13.09 -4.09 -1.67
CA ILE A 120 11.92 -4.15 -2.53
C ILE A 120 12.20 -3.28 -3.77
N THR A 121 11.99 -3.87 -4.95
CA THR A 121 12.08 -3.12 -6.23
C THR A 121 10.79 -2.36 -6.49
N THR A 122 10.90 -1.23 -7.18
CA THR A 122 9.75 -0.45 -7.65
C THR A 122 10.14 0.30 -8.92
N SER A 123 9.15 0.81 -9.64
CA SER A 123 9.39 1.60 -10.84
C SER A 123 10.11 2.92 -10.53
N PRO A 124 10.87 3.49 -11.49
CA PRO A 124 11.53 4.79 -11.33
C PRO A 124 10.53 5.92 -11.04
N GLU A 125 9.33 5.83 -11.59
CA GLU A 125 8.24 6.78 -11.42
C GLU A 125 7.76 6.86 -9.98
N ILE A 126 7.81 5.74 -9.26
CA ILE A 126 7.42 5.64 -7.85
C ILE A 126 8.61 5.94 -6.93
N LEU A 127 9.81 5.50 -7.33
CA LEU A 127 11.02 5.67 -6.52
C LEU A 127 11.32 7.14 -6.19
N LYS A 128 10.94 8.10 -7.05
CA LYS A 128 11.13 9.55 -6.81
C LYS A 128 10.38 10.09 -5.58
N TYR A 129 9.31 9.42 -5.14
CA TYR A 129 8.54 9.78 -3.94
C TYR A 129 9.09 9.17 -2.67
N ILE A 130 10.02 8.22 -2.78
CA ILE A 130 10.55 7.46 -1.65
C ILE A 130 11.82 8.12 -1.15
N VAL A 131 11.82 8.50 0.13
CA VAL A 131 12.96 9.15 0.76
C VAL A 131 13.44 8.36 1.98
N PRO A 132 14.75 8.34 2.29
CA PRO A 132 15.24 7.72 3.52
C PRO A 132 14.56 8.33 4.74
N LYS A 133 14.15 7.49 5.69
CA LYS A 133 13.39 7.83 6.90
C LYS A 133 11.95 8.33 6.64
N GLY A 134 11.50 8.35 5.39
CA GLY A 134 10.11 8.59 5.04
C GLY A 134 9.21 7.39 5.30
N SER A 135 7.90 7.59 5.23
CA SER A 135 6.91 6.54 5.34
C SER A 135 6.58 5.94 3.96
N ILE A 136 6.26 4.66 3.96
CA ILE A 136 5.82 3.90 2.79
C ILE A 136 4.82 2.83 3.20
N GLY A 137 3.76 2.64 2.42
CA GLY A 137 2.85 1.50 2.54
C GLY A 137 3.36 0.31 1.74
N VAL A 138 3.54 -0.84 2.37
CA VAL A 138 3.84 -2.10 1.67
C VAL A 138 2.86 -3.17 2.13
N ASP A 139 2.07 -3.72 1.20
CA ASP A 139 0.93 -4.59 1.49
C ASP A 139 0.04 -4.03 2.62
N GLY A 140 -0.19 -2.70 2.59
CA GLY A 140 -0.99 -1.98 3.57
C GLY A 140 -0.31 -1.72 4.91
N ILE A 141 0.94 -2.11 5.09
CA ILE A 141 1.69 -1.89 6.33
C ILE A 141 2.44 -0.56 6.23
N SER A 142 2.26 0.32 7.23
CA SER A 142 3.06 1.54 7.37
C SER A 142 4.47 1.21 7.83
N LEU A 143 5.45 1.49 6.98
CA LEU A 143 6.86 1.17 7.25
C LEU A 143 7.73 2.40 7.06
N THR A 144 8.89 2.40 7.75
CA THR A 144 9.92 3.42 7.57
C THR A 144 10.95 2.95 6.55
N VAL A 145 11.25 3.79 5.57
CA VAL A 145 12.31 3.55 4.59
C VAL A 145 13.67 3.66 5.27
N VAL A 146 14.45 2.57 5.24
CA VAL A 146 15.82 2.55 5.78
C VAL A 146 16.78 3.24 4.82
N ARG A 147 16.74 2.84 3.55
CA ARG A 147 17.54 3.42 2.47
C ARG A 147 16.84 3.31 1.13
N VAL A 148 17.17 4.22 0.24
CA VAL A 148 16.82 4.15 -1.18
C VAL A 148 17.99 3.51 -1.94
N ILE A 149 17.68 2.57 -2.81
CA ILE A 149 18.63 1.85 -3.67
C ILE A 149 18.47 2.45 -5.07
N ASN A 150 19.38 3.35 -5.44
CA ASN A 150 19.27 4.16 -6.66
C ASN A 150 18.99 3.31 -7.91
N GLY A 151 17.94 3.69 -8.64
CA GLY A 151 17.49 3.04 -9.86
C GLY A 151 16.90 1.64 -9.68
N ILE A 152 16.72 1.16 -8.43
CA ILE A 152 16.29 -0.21 -8.15
C ILE A 152 15.04 -0.24 -7.26
N GLY A 153 15.05 0.47 -6.11
CA GLY A 153 13.99 0.41 -5.13
C GLY A 153 14.42 0.93 -3.77
N PHE A 154 13.94 0.31 -2.72
CA PHE A 154 14.18 0.76 -1.34
C PHE A 154 14.29 -0.43 -0.39
N SER A 155 14.70 -0.17 0.85
CA SER A 155 14.69 -1.16 1.92
C SER A 155 13.90 -0.70 3.13
N VAL A 156 13.26 -1.66 3.80
CA VAL A 156 12.51 -1.48 5.04
C VAL A 156 12.98 -2.45 6.10
N SER A 157 12.91 -2.06 7.37
CA SER A 157 13.24 -2.93 8.51
C SER A 157 11.95 -3.48 9.13
N ILE A 158 11.88 -4.79 9.27
CA ILE A 158 10.74 -5.51 9.85
C ILE A 158 11.16 -6.08 11.19
N ILE A 159 10.54 -5.55 12.27
CA ILE A 159 10.75 -6.04 13.63
C ILE A 159 10.00 -7.37 13.86
N PRO A 160 10.41 -8.19 14.83
CA PRO A 160 9.80 -9.51 15.07
C PRO A 160 8.29 -9.47 15.32
N HIS A 161 7.79 -8.42 15.94
CA HIS A 161 6.34 -8.25 16.15
C HIS A 161 5.60 -8.11 14.80
N THR A 162 6.05 -7.20 13.93
CA THR A 162 5.45 -6.98 12.60
C THR A 162 5.53 -8.25 11.75
N GLU A 163 6.66 -8.95 11.76
CA GLU A 163 6.82 -10.24 11.07
C GLU A 163 5.76 -11.26 11.52
N LYS A 164 5.48 -11.32 12.82
CA LYS A 164 4.53 -12.29 13.39
C LYS A 164 3.07 -12.00 13.05
N VAL A 165 2.68 -10.73 12.98
CA VAL A 165 1.27 -10.32 12.86
C VAL A 165 0.86 -9.90 11.45
N THR A 166 1.79 -9.96 10.48
CA THR A 166 1.55 -9.57 9.09
C THR A 166 2.04 -10.62 8.09
N THR A 167 1.72 -10.41 6.81
CA THR A 167 2.18 -11.26 5.70
C THR A 167 3.70 -11.29 5.53
N PHE A 168 4.46 -10.30 6.07
CA PHE A 168 5.92 -10.30 6.00
C PHE A 168 6.58 -11.54 6.62
N GLY A 169 5.90 -12.25 7.52
CA GLY A 169 6.36 -13.52 8.05
C GLY A 169 6.43 -14.66 7.03
N PHE A 170 5.75 -14.52 5.90
CA PHE A 170 5.62 -15.55 4.86
C PHE A 170 6.26 -15.16 3.53
N LEU A 171 6.60 -13.87 3.34
CA LEU A 171 7.21 -13.37 2.11
C LEU A 171 8.58 -14.00 1.84
N LYS A 172 8.81 -14.27 0.56
CA LYS A 172 10.07 -14.83 0.02
C LYS A 172 10.63 -13.89 -1.05
N VAL A 173 11.88 -14.09 -1.40
CA VAL A 173 12.50 -13.41 -2.55
C VAL A 173 11.70 -13.77 -3.81
N ASN A 174 11.44 -12.74 -4.64
CA ASN A 174 10.61 -12.70 -5.84
C ASN A 174 9.09 -12.61 -5.60
N ASP A 175 8.60 -12.66 -4.36
CA ASP A 175 7.19 -12.38 -4.10
C ASP A 175 6.86 -10.92 -4.45
N SER A 176 5.65 -10.71 -5.00
CA SER A 176 5.14 -9.39 -5.31
C SER A 176 4.43 -8.78 -4.11
N VAL A 177 4.57 -7.46 -3.95
CA VAL A 177 3.94 -6.67 -2.89
C VAL A 177 3.32 -5.39 -3.46
N ASN A 178 2.20 -4.97 -2.90
CA ASN A 178 1.58 -3.69 -3.22
C ASN A 178 2.35 -2.55 -2.56
N ILE A 179 2.58 -1.47 -3.29
CA ILE A 179 3.27 -0.28 -2.81
C ILE A 179 2.32 0.91 -2.91
N GLU A 180 2.18 1.66 -1.81
CA GLU A 180 1.50 2.95 -1.76
C GLU A 180 2.47 3.98 -1.18
N VAL A 181 2.81 5.03 -1.93
CA VAL A 181 3.67 6.11 -1.43
C VAL A 181 2.88 7.04 -0.52
N ASP A 182 3.58 7.74 0.37
CA ASP A 182 2.94 8.75 1.20
C ASP A 182 2.27 9.81 0.30
N MET A 183 0.96 9.98 0.45
CA MET A 183 0.17 10.90 -0.37
C MET A 183 0.66 12.34 -0.29
N LEU A 184 1.30 12.74 0.82
CA LEU A 184 1.85 14.08 0.97
C LEU A 184 2.95 14.35 -0.07
N ALA A 185 3.75 13.35 -0.42
CA ALA A 185 4.80 13.49 -1.45
C ALA A 185 4.20 13.84 -2.82
N LYS A 186 3.07 13.22 -3.19
CA LYS A 186 2.35 13.50 -4.45
C LYS A 186 1.77 14.92 -4.48
N TYR A 187 1.17 15.36 -3.37
CA TYR A 187 0.63 16.73 -3.28
C TYR A 187 1.74 17.78 -3.34
N VAL A 188 2.85 17.56 -2.64
CA VAL A 188 4.00 18.46 -2.65
C VAL A 188 4.57 18.58 -4.07
N GLU A 189 4.78 17.45 -4.78
CA GLU A 189 5.25 17.48 -6.17
C GLU A 189 4.30 18.28 -7.08
N ASN A 190 3.00 18.04 -6.98
CA ASN A 190 2.01 18.74 -7.80
C ASN A 190 2.04 20.25 -7.56
N LEU A 191 2.17 20.70 -6.31
CA LEU A 191 2.26 22.11 -5.95
C LEU A 191 3.53 22.78 -6.48
N ILE A 192 4.67 22.08 -6.41
CA ILE A 192 5.96 22.58 -6.92
C ILE A 192 5.92 22.69 -8.45
N ASN A 193 5.40 21.71 -9.16
CA ASN A 193 5.32 21.71 -10.62
C ASN A 193 4.39 22.81 -11.13
N LYS A 194 3.22 23.02 -10.52
CA LYS A 194 2.32 24.14 -10.86
C LYS A 194 2.98 25.52 -10.67
N LYS A 195 3.90 25.63 -9.71
CA LYS A 195 4.64 26.88 -9.47
C LYS A 195 5.69 27.15 -10.54
N LYS A 196 6.32 26.10 -11.09
CA LYS A 196 7.27 26.20 -12.20
C LYS A 196 6.61 26.65 -13.51
N GLU A 197 5.39 26.19 -13.79
CA GLU A 197 4.64 26.60 -14.98
C GLU A 197 4.18 28.07 -14.94
N LYS A 198 4.01 28.64 -13.74
CA LYS A 198 3.57 30.04 -13.55
C LYS A 198 4.71 31.05 -13.37
N SER A 199 5.97 30.62 -13.22
CA SER A 199 7.08 31.50 -12.84
C SER A 199 8.13 31.61 -13.96
N GLY A 200 7.70 31.81 -15.20
CA GLY A 200 8.64 32.00 -16.28
C GLY A 200 8.44 33.32 -17.01
N ILE A 201 9.13 34.41 -16.57
CA ILE A 201 9.51 35.45 -17.54
C ILE A 201 10.50 34.75 -18.48
N THR A 202 9.99 34.23 -19.59
CA THR A 202 10.86 33.62 -20.60
C THR A 202 11.46 34.71 -21.48
N ARG A 203 12.57 34.40 -22.16
CA ARG A 203 13.16 35.32 -23.13
C ARG A 203 12.17 35.68 -24.25
N GLU A 204 11.34 34.70 -24.67
CA GLU A 204 10.27 34.89 -25.64
C GLU A 204 9.21 35.89 -25.14
N PHE A 205 8.80 35.78 -23.88
CA PHE A 205 7.89 36.70 -23.25
C PHE A 205 8.46 38.14 -23.22
N LEU A 206 9.74 38.30 -22.88
CA LEU A 206 10.40 39.59 -22.87
C LEU A 206 10.51 40.21 -24.28
N LEU A 207 10.82 39.39 -25.30
CA LEU A 207 10.82 39.81 -26.70
C LEU A 207 9.43 40.21 -27.18
N GLU A 208 8.39 39.43 -26.88
CA GLU A 208 7.00 39.73 -27.24
C GLU A 208 6.51 41.01 -26.60
N LYS A 209 6.98 41.32 -25.40
CA LYS A 209 6.63 42.54 -24.67
C LYS A 209 7.59 43.72 -24.90
N GLY A 210 8.58 43.59 -25.79
CA GLY A 210 9.47 44.67 -26.18
C GLY A 210 10.52 45.07 -25.14
N PHE A 211 10.86 44.13 -24.24
CA PHE A 211 11.91 44.35 -23.24
C PHE A 211 13.31 43.87 -23.70
N LEU A 212 13.39 43.14 -24.79
CA LEU A 212 14.61 42.69 -25.45
C LEU A 212 14.50 42.91 -26.98
#